data_429713b497eea703de29e1811082223d
#
_entry.id   429713b497eea703de29e1811082223d
#
_cell.length_a   1.000
_cell.length_b   1.000
_cell.length_c   1.000
_cell.angle_alpha   90.00
_cell.angle_beta   90.00
_cell.angle_gamma   90.00
#
_symmetry.space_group_name_H-M   'P 1'
#
loop_
_entity.id
_entity.type
_entity.pdbx_description
1 polymer ?
#
loop_
_entity_poly.entity_id
_entity_poly.type
_entity_poly.pdbx_seq_one_letter_code
_entity_poly.pdbx_strand_id
1 'polypeptide(L)'
;MVKTFKSAVLTLLLCFGSPAIHADEAVTVAHAWVRVTAPGQRVAGAYLEISSAAPSKLVAASSPVAGSAEIHSMRLENGVMVMRQLESLELPAMQTVKLEPGGLHIMLLDLKKSLKPGDKVPLRLTLQRVDRSKMVVEIQAEVRSAAP
;
A
#
# COMPACT_ATOMS: atom_id res chain seq x y z
N MET A 1 24.76 -3.54 77.89
CA MET A 1 24.51 -2.48 76.92
C MET A 1 24.46 -3.10 75.56
N VAL A 2 23.26 -3.43 75.07
CA VAL A 2 23.07 -4.11 73.78
C VAL A 2 22.51 -3.07 72.79
N LYS A 3 23.28 -2.71 71.77
CA LYS A 3 22.86 -1.77 70.71
C LYS A 3 22.18 -2.57 69.65
N THR A 4 20.86 -2.42 69.55
CA THR A 4 20.04 -2.98 68.44
C THR A 4 20.25 -2.13 67.19
N PHE A 5 20.82 -2.76 66.15
CA PHE A 5 20.91 -2.21 64.78
C PHE A 5 19.59 -2.49 64.06
N LYS A 6 18.81 -1.44 63.78
CA LYS A 6 17.63 -1.55 62.89
C LYS A 6 18.11 -1.48 61.46
N SER A 7 18.04 -2.63 60.78
CA SER A 7 18.31 -2.72 59.34
C SER A 7 17.07 -2.25 58.58
N ALA A 8 17.18 -1.13 57.88
CA ALA A 8 16.16 -0.63 56.98
C ALA A 8 16.33 -1.32 55.60
N VAL A 9 15.43 -2.21 55.28
CA VAL A 9 15.36 -2.82 53.97
C VAL A 9 14.67 -1.86 53.02
N LEU A 10 15.44 -1.23 52.13
CA LEU A 10 14.96 -0.36 51.05
C LEU A 10 14.52 -1.25 49.87
N THR A 11 13.24 -1.48 49.76
CA THR A 11 12.65 -2.25 48.62
C THR A 11 12.64 -1.35 47.38
N LEU A 12 13.60 -1.59 46.46
CA LEU A 12 13.66 -0.94 45.17
C LEU A 12 12.63 -1.57 44.24
N LEU A 13 11.53 -0.86 43.98
CA LEU A 13 10.47 -1.27 43.07
C LEU A 13 10.96 -1.02 41.63
N LEU A 14 11.49 -2.04 40.96
CA LEU A 14 11.81 -1.96 39.55
C LEU A 14 10.48 -1.99 38.74
N CYS A 15 10.06 -0.82 38.26
CA CYS A 15 9.06 -0.74 37.21
C CYS A 15 9.63 -1.29 35.88
N PHE A 16 9.38 -2.55 35.60
CA PHE A 16 9.59 -3.08 34.25
C PHE A 16 8.54 -2.46 33.32
N GLY A 17 8.90 -1.37 32.66
CA GLY A 17 8.16 -0.87 31.52
C GLY A 17 8.25 -1.92 30.40
N SER A 18 7.17 -2.67 30.17
CA SER A 18 7.08 -3.56 29.02
C SER A 18 7.21 -2.72 27.74
N PRO A 19 8.15 -3.02 26.84
CA PRO A 19 8.16 -2.38 25.53
C PRO A 19 6.84 -2.76 24.84
N ALA A 20 6.05 -1.75 24.46
CA ALA A 20 4.93 -1.96 23.55
C ALA A 20 5.51 -2.46 22.23
N ILE A 21 5.36 -3.77 21.97
CA ILE A 21 5.64 -4.34 20.66
C ILE A 21 4.56 -3.75 19.75
N HIS A 22 4.91 -2.71 19.00
CA HIS A 22 4.12 -2.30 17.85
C HIS A 22 4.22 -3.46 16.86
N ALA A 23 3.19 -4.30 16.81
CA ALA A 23 3.00 -5.22 15.70
C ALA A 23 2.98 -4.34 14.45
N ASP A 24 4.01 -4.48 13.62
CA ASP A 24 4.09 -3.83 12.32
C ASP A 24 2.83 -4.25 11.57
N GLU A 25 1.94 -3.27 11.30
CA GLU A 25 0.64 -3.56 10.69
C GLU A 25 0.93 -4.12 9.30
N ALA A 26 0.87 -5.45 9.19
CA ALA A 26 1.23 -6.17 7.99
C ALA A 26 0.30 -5.73 6.84
N VAL A 27 0.88 -5.10 5.83
CA VAL A 27 0.24 -4.86 4.54
C VAL A 27 0.75 -5.93 3.58
N THR A 28 -0.18 -6.61 2.95
CA THR A 28 0.12 -7.63 1.93
C THR A 28 -0.34 -7.13 0.57
N VAL A 29 0.55 -7.24 -0.41
CA VAL A 29 0.24 -6.98 -1.82
C VAL A 29 0.51 -8.25 -2.62
N ALA A 30 -0.48 -8.67 -3.41
CA ALA A 30 -0.42 -9.87 -4.22
C ALA A 30 -0.87 -9.60 -5.66
N HIS A 31 -0.51 -10.49 -6.58
CA HIS A 31 -0.96 -10.51 -7.98
C HIS A 31 -0.75 -9.17 -8.72
N ALA A 32 0.34 -8.46 -8.39
CA ALA A 32 0.62 -7.17 -9.01
C ALA A 32 1.08 -7.33 -10.46
N TRP A 33 0.40 -6.63 -11.37
CA TRP A 33 0.73 -6.62 -12.79
C TRP A 33 0.37 -5.30 -13.45
N VAL A 34 1.00 -5.01 -14.58
CA VAL A 34 0.76 -3.82 -15.40
C VAL A 34 0.39 -4.27 -16.80
N ARG A 35 -0.59 -3.62 -17.41
CA ARG A 35 -0.98 -3.93 -18.78
C ARG A 35 0.11 -3.52 -19.77
N VAL A 36 0.42 -4.42 -20.69
CA VAL A 36 1.30 -4.14 -21.85
C VAL A 36 0.80 -2.92 -22.61
N THR A 37 1.72 -2.13 -23.19
CA THR A 37 1.38 -0.95 -23.97
C THR A 37 1.74 -1.11 -25.43
N ALA A 38 0.95 -0.48 -26.32
CA ALA A 38 1.32 -0.32 -27.72
C ALA A 38 2.52 0.65 -27.86
N PRO A 39 3.26 0.57 -28.96
CA PRO A 39 4.30 1.55 -29.27
C PRO A 39 3.74 2.97 -29.25
N GLY A 40 4.42 3.87 -28.53
CA GLY A 40 4.00 5.29 -28.38
C GLY A 40 2.89 5.54 -27.35
N GLN A 41 2.28 4.51 -26.79
CA GLN A 41 1.30 4.65 -25.73
C GLN A 41 1.99 5.13 -24.44
N ARG A 42 1.47 6.22 -23.84
CA ARG A 42 2.06 6.87 -22.70
C ARG A 42 1.32 6.66 -21.38
N VAL A 43 0.31 5.79 -21.38
CA VAL A 43 -0.48 5.46 -20.19
C VAL A 43 -0.62 3.95 -20.06
N ALA A 44 -0.66 3.44 -18.82
CA ALA A 44 -0.93 2.03 -18.53
C ALA A 44 -1.69 1.88 -17.23
N GLY A 45 -2.56 0.87 -17.16
CA GLY A 45 -3.22 0.43 -15.93
C GLY A 45 -2.35 -0.55 -15.18
N ALA A 46 -2.19 -0.33 -13.87
CA ALA A 46 -1.60 -1.26 -12.94
C ALA A 46 -2.67 -1.80 -11.97
N TYR A 47 -2.57 -3.08 -11.68
CA TYR A 47 -3.57 -3.85 -10.95
C TYR A 47 -2.89 -4.70 -9.88
N LEU A 48 -3.57 -4.93 -8.77
CA LEU A 48 -3.06 -5.72 -7.65
C LEU A 48 -4.17 -6.05 -6.67
N GLU A 49 -3.90 -6.94 -5.76
CA GLU A 49 -4.70 -7.15 -4.56
C GLU A 49 -3.92 -6.60 -3.37
N ILE A 50 -4.59 -5.85 -2.50
CA ILE A 50 -3.98 -5.25 -1.31
C ILE A 50 -4.85 -5.49 -0.09
N SER A 51 -4.24 -5.88 1.01
CA SER A 51 -4.90 -6.01 2.31
C SER A 51 -4.05 -5.42 3.42
N SER A 52 -4.69 -4.94 4.46
CA SER A 52 -4.05 -4.39 5.65
C SER A 52 -4.62 -5.05 6.90
N ALA A 53 -3.77 -5.38 7.87
CA ALA A 53 -4.22 -5.94 9.15
C ALA A 53 -5.05 -4.96 9.97
N ALA A 54 -4.78 -3.66 9.85
CA ALA A 54 -5.55 -2.58 10.47
C ALA A 54 -6.14 -1.63 9.43
N PRO A 55 -7.19 -0.85 9.77
CA PRO A 55 -7.76 0.11 8.85
C PRO A 55 -6.71 1.11 8.36
N SER A 56 -6.62 1.31 7.06
CA SER A 56 -5.70 2.26 6.44
C SER A 56 -6.26 2.79 5.13
N LYS A 57 -5.52 3.68 4.46
CA LYS A 57 -5.88 4.22 3.15
C LYS A 57 -4.67 4.18 2.24
N LEU A 58 -4.85 3.76 1.00
CA LEU A 58 -3.88 4.03 -0.06
C LEU A 58 -4.07 5.49 -0.50
N VAL A 59 -3.07 6.33 -0.27
CA VAL A 59 -3.16 7.78 -0.52
C VAL A 59 -2.29 8.26 -1.66
N ALA A 60 -1.32 7.46 -2.11
CA ALA A 60 -0.51 7.77 -3.28
C ALA A 60 0.10 6.52 -3.89
N ALA A 61 0.40 6.60 -5.16
CA ALA A 61 1.21 5.63 -5.89
C ALA A 61 2.25 6.36 -6.74
N SER A 62 3.38 5.71 -6.99
CA SER A 62 4.39 6.23 -7.90
C SER A 62 5.19 5.09 -8.54
N SER A 63 5.83 5.40 -9.67
CA SER A 63 6.73 4.45 -10.35
C SER A 63 7.82 5.25 -11.08
N PRO A 64 9.07 4.77 -11.08
CA PRO A 64 10.16 5.42 -11.82
C PRO A 64 9.98 5.33 -13.34
N VAL A 65 9.10 4.44 -13.85
CA VAL A 65 8.83 4.28 -15.28
C VAL A 65 7.79 5.29 -15.82
N ALA A 66 7.13 6.05 -14.93
CA ALA A 66 6.08 7.01 -15.27
C ALA A 66 6.39 8.39 -14.70
N GLY A 67 5.80 9.42 -15.28
CA GLY A 67 5.86 10.79 -14.75
C GLY A 67 5.00 10.97 -13.51
N SER A 68 3.83 10.31 -13.48
CA SER A 68 2.93 10.28 -12.32
C SER A 68 2.13 8.98 -12.27
N ALA A 69 1.51 8.73 -11.13
CA ALA A 69 0.56 7.64 -10.94
C ALA A 69 -0.64 8.11 -10.12
N GLU A 70 -1.83 7.70 -10.52
CA GLU A 70 -3.09 8.13 -9.91
C GLU A 70 -3.95 6.91 -9.57
N ILE A 71 -4.71 7.01 -8.48
CA ILE A 71 -5.69 5.99 -8.10
C ILE A 71 -7.00 6.33 -8.80
N HIS A 72 -7.54 5.40 -9.57
CA HIS A 72 -8.76 5.60 -10.33
C HIS A 72 -9.82 4.55 -9.99
N SER A 73 -11.07 4.93 -10.13
CA SER A 73 -12.22 4.01 -10.18
C SER A 73 -12.86 4.06 -11.56
N MET A 74 -13.34 2.92 -12.02
CA MET A 74 -14.13 2.82 -13.25
C MET A 74 -15.47 2.18 -12.91
N ARG A 75 -16.55 2.80 -13.35
CA ARG A 75 -17.93 2.32 -13.10
C ARG A 75 -18.79 2.48 -14.35
N LEU A 76 -19.76 1.58 -14.49
CA LEU A 76 -20.80 1.73 -15.50
C LEU A 76 -21.89 2.65 -14.95
N GLU A 77 -22.05 3.83 -15.54
CA GLU A 77 -23.09 4.81 -15.19
C GLU A 77 -23.99 5.04 -16.43
N ASN A 78 -25.28 4.69 -16.34
CA ASN A 78 -26.24 4.83 -17.46
C ASN A 78 -25.75 4.24 -18.79
N GLY A 79 -25.09 3.07 -18.75
CA GLY A 79 -24.57 2.40 -19.94
C GLY A 79 -23.24 2.93 -20.46
N VAL A 80 -22.63 3.90 -19.79
CA VAL A 80 -21.32 4.49 -20.13
C VAL A 80 -20.30 4.18 -19.04
N MET A 81 -19.11 3.74 -19.44
CA MET A 81 -18.00 3.56 -18.51
C MET A 81 -17.41 4.92 -18.15
N VAL A 82 -17.48 5.27 -16.87
CA VAL A 82 -16.98 6.53 -16.32
C VAL A 82 -15.78 6.24 -15.42
N MET A 83 -14.65 6.91 -15.71
CA MET A 83 -13.43 6.85 -14.92
C MET A 83 -13.32 8.11 -14.06
N ARG A 84 -12.97 7.94 -12.78
CA ARG A 84 -12.78 9.05 -11.82
C ARG A 84 -11.50 8.83 -11.03
N GLN A 85 -10.72 9.89 -10.88
CA GLN A 85 -9.59 9.91 -9.95
C GLN A 85 -10.11 9.92 -8.51
N LEU A 86 -9.45 9.17 -7.65
CA LEU A 86 -9.69 9.11 -6.22
C LEU A 86 -8.52 9.75 -5.46
N GLU A 87 -8.83 10.58 -4.47
CA GLU A 87 -7.80 11.11 -3.56
C GLU A 87 -7.21 10.03 -2.65
N SER A 88 -8.00 9.04 -2.31
CA SER A 88 -7.58 7.88 -1.52
C SER A 88 -8.48 6.68 -1.75
N LEU A 89 -7.97 5.50 -1.42
CA LEU A 89 -8.70 4.25 -1.43
C LEU A 89 -8.69 3.64 -0.04
N GLU A 90 -9.88 3.44 0.54
CA GLU A 90 -10.04 2.81 1.85
C GLU A 90 -9.60 1.33 1.81
N LEU A 91 -8.83 0.95 2.81
CA LEU A 91 -8.41 -0.43 3.05
C LEU A 91 -8.95 -0.87 4.43
N PRO A 92 -10.16 -1.46 4.48
CA PRO A 92 -10.73 -1.95 5.72
C PRO A 92 -9.84 -3.06 6.31
N ALA A 93 -9.80 -3.15 7.65
CA ALA A 93 -9.00 -4.15 8.33
C ALA A 93 -9.36 -5.57 7.88
N MET A 94 -8.35 -6.40 7.63
CA MET A 94 -8.48 -7.82 7.30
C MET A 94 -9.31 -8.11 6.03
N GLN A 95 -9.49 -7.11 5.16
CA GLN A 95 -10.17 -7.28 3.88
C GLN A 95 -9.21 -7.06 2.72
N THR A 96 -9.35 -7.89 1.69
CA THR A 96 -8.62 -7.71 0.44
C THR A 96 -9.39 -6.77 -0.47
N VAL A 97 -8.75 -5.69 -0.85
CA VAL A 97 -9.24 -4.76 -1.88
C VAL A 97 -8.57 -5.11 -3.20
N LYS A 98 -9.38 -5.34 -4.24
CA LYS A 98 -8.91 -5.71 -5.57
C LYS A 98 -8.91 -4.51 -6.49
N LEU A 99 -7.76 -4.27 -7.10
CA LEU A 99 -7.63 -3.35 -8.22
C LEU A 99 -7.54 -4.22 -9.49
N GLU A 100 -8.55 -4.10 -10.34
CA GLU A 100 -8.73 -4.98 -11.51
C GLU A 100 -9.26 -4.21 -12.73
N PRO A 101 -9.07 -4.72 -13.95
CA PRO A 101 -9.62 -4.10 -15.14
C PRO A 101 -11.14 -3.90 -15.07
N GLY A 102 -11.59 -2.69 -15.40
CA GLY A 102 -13.00 -2.32 -15.31
C GLY A 102 -13.47 -1.86 -13.93
N GLY A 103 -12.59 -1.84 -12.94
CA GLY A 103 -12.87 -1.39 -11.58
C GLY A 103 -11.82 -0.40 -11.06
N LEU A 104 -11.38 -0.59 -9.83
CA LEU A 104 -10.29 0.19 -9.23
C LEU A 104 -8.97 -0.15 -9.95
N HIS A 105 -8.10 0.83 -10.14
CA HIS A 105 -6.78 0.63 -10.71
C HIS A 105 -5.84 1.80 -10.40
N ILE A 106 -4.56 1.58 -10.60
CA ILE A 106 -3.55 2.65 -10.61
C ILE A 106 -3.25 2.97 -12.05
N MET A 107 -3.48 4.21 -12.46
CA MET A 107 -3.14 4.72 -13.77
C MET A 107 -1.74 5.28 -13.76
N LEU A 108 -0.84 4.69 -14.55
CA LEU A 108 0.50 5.23 -14.80
C LEU A 108 0.43 6.19 -15.97
N LEU A 109 0.86 7.43 -15.77
CA LEU A 109 0.80 8.52 -16.74
C LEU A 109 2.22 8.95 -17.14
N ASP A 110 2.34 9.46 -18.35
CA ASP A 110 3.62 9.90 -18.90
C ASP A 110 4.72 8.83 -18.82
N LEU A 111 4.39 7.64 -19.35
CA LEU A 111 5.36 6.55 -19.44
C LEU A 111 6.61 7.00 -20.22
N LYS A 112 7.78 6.72 -19.66
CA LYS A 112 9.08 7.07 -20.25
C LYS A 112 9.44 6.18 -21.44
N LYS A 113 8.88 4.96 -21.48
CA LYS A 113 9.03 3.98 -22.56
C LYS A 113 7.81 3.07 -22.64
N SER A 114 7.62 2.40 -23.79
CA SER A 114 6.63 1.33 -23.90
C SER A 114 6.97 0.16 -22.99
N LEU A 115 5.95 -0.45 -22.40
CA LEU A 115 6.06 -1.60 -21.52
C LEU A 115 5.81 -2.89 -22.32
N LYS A 116 6.76 -3.82 -22.24
CA LYS A 116 6.72 -5.09 -22.98
C LYS A 116 6.38 -6.25 -22.04
N PRO A 117 5.74 -7.33 -22.52
CA PRO A 117 5.48 -8.50 -21.71
C PRO A 117 6.76 -9.01 -21.04
N GLY A 118 6.67 -9.32 -19.73
CA GLY A 118 7.80 -9.78 -18.92
C GLY A 118 8.64 -8.67 -18.26
N ASP A 119 8.48 -7.40 -18.67
CA ASP A 119 9.11 -6.29 -17.98
C ASP A 119 8.66 -6.26 -16.51
N LYS A 120 9.55 -5.76 -15.63
CA LYS A 120 9.21 -5.50 -14.22
C LYS A 120 9.06 -3.99 -14.00
N VAL A 121 7.95 -3.62 -13.42
CA VAL A 121 7.60 -2.23 -13.11
C VAL A 121 7.63 -2.05 -11.60
N PRO A 122 8.59 -1.28 -11.06
CA PRO A 122 8.58 -0.94 -9.64
C PRO A 122 7.38 -0.04 -9.34
N LEU A 123 6.59 -0.40 -8.34
CA LEU A 123 5.51 0.42 -7.81
C LEU A 123 5.79 0.73 -6.35
N ARG A 124 5.65 1.98 -5.99
CA ARG A 124 5.70 2.47 -4.62
C ARG A 124 4.31 2.91 -4.21
N LEU A 125 3.76 2.28 -3.19
CA LEU A 125 2.43 2.54 -2.64
C LEU A 125 2.59 3.24 -1.30
N THR A 126 1.99 4.40 -1.13
CA THR A 126 1.98 5.13 0.13
C THR A 126 0.65 4.92 0.82
N LEU A 127 0.69 4.32 2.00
CA LEU A 127 -0.48 4.11 2.84
C LEU A 127 -0.46 5.08 4.01
N GLN A 128 -1.64 5.52 4.43
CA GLN A 128 -1.85 6.31 5.63
C GLN A 128 -2.63 5.49 6.65
N ARG A 129 -2.11 5.40 7.87
CA ARG A 129 -2.75 4.74 9.01
C ARG A 129 -3.76 5.65 9.69
N VAL A 130 -4.53 5.11 10.62
CA VAL A 130 -5.53 5.87 11.42
C VAL A 130 -4.89 7.01 12.21
N ASP A 131 -3.69 6.82 12.73
CA ASP A 131 -2.90 7.84 13.44
C ASP A 131 -2.28 8.90 12.51
N ARG A 132 -2.60 8.87 11.20
CA ARG A 132 -2.05 9.71 10.13
C ARG A 132 -0.58 9.46 9.79
N SER A 133 0.09 8.52 10.42
CA SER A 133 1.42 8.10 10.00
C SER A 133 1.35 7.48 8.59
N LYS A 134 2.44 7.61 7.83
CA LYS A 134 2.53 7.05 6.49
C LYS A 134 3.53 5.91 6.48
N MET A 135 3.22 4.88 5.72
CA MET A 135 4.15 3.81 5.37
C MET A 135 4.23 3.66 3.86
N VAL A 136 5.35 3.19 3.37
CA VAL A 136 5.58 2.94 1.95
C VAL A 136 5.83 1.46 1.75
N VAL A 137 5.11 0.87 0.80
CA VAL A 137 5.29 -0.50 0.35
C VAL A 137 5.83 -0.46 -1.08
N GLU A 138 6.95 -1.12 -1.33
CA GLU A 138 7.55 -1.22 -2.65
C GLU A 138 7.37 -2.64 -3.19
N ILE A 139 6.87 -2.74 -4.42
CA ILE A 139 6.62 -4.01 -5.10
C ILE A 139 7.12 -3.97 -6.53
N GLN A 140 7.26 -5.15 -7.13
CA GLN A 140 7.55 -5.33 -8.55
C GLN A 140 6.32 -5.93 -9.23
N ALA A 141 5.72 -5.18 -10.15
CA ALA A 141 4.60 -5.63 -10.96
C ALA A 141 5.12 -6.15 -12.31
N GLU A 142 4.63 -7.29 -12.74
CA GLU A 142 5.00 -7.87 -14.05
C GLU A 142 4.12 -7.30 -15.15
N VAL A 143 4.71 -6.94 -16.29
CA VAL A 143 3.96 -6.51 -17.47
C VAL A 143 3.34 -7.72 -18.17
N ARG A 144 2.01 -7.70 -18.36
CA ARG A 144 1.23 -8.78 -18.96
C ARG A 144 0.16 -8.24 -19.91
N SER A 145 -0.27 -9.08 -20.85
CA SER A 145 -1.37 -8.76 -21.77
C SER A 145 -2.76 -8.98 -21.15
N ALA A 146 -2.86 -9.84 -20.14
CA ALA A 146 -4.09 -10.16 -19.42
C ALA A 146 -3.81 -10.38 -17.92
N ALA A 147 -4.88 -10.41 -17.13
CA ALA A 147 -4.81 -10.77 -15.71
C ALA A 147 -4.20 -12.17 -15.52
N PRO A 148 -3.51 -12.41 -14.38
CA PRO A 148 -3.00 -13.73 -14.02
C PRO A 148 -4.10 -14.74 -13.79
#